data_a3d521e6b57a2614c47cb08e5450b216
#
_entry.id   a3d521e6b57a2614c47cb08e5450b216
#
_cell.length_a   1.000
_cell.length_b   1.000
_cell.length_c   1.000
_cell.angle_alpha   90.00
_cell.angle_beta   90.00
_cell.angle_gamma   90.00
#
_symmetry.space_group_name_H-M   'P 1'
#
loop_
_entity.id
_entity.type
_entity.pdbx_description
1 polymer ?
#
loop_
_entity_poly.entity_id
_entity_poly.type
_entity_poly.pdbx_seq_one_letter_code
_entity_poly.pdbx_strand_id
1 'polypeptide(L)'
;GEITENVEGLDLSSRFSLNKMFVEETKNYASNFNKNHFRFNYQVSKSNQEKLDYASGFLLNEEGLRVRIANIDHVIIPQFPETVEIDFELTLEKIKSKADLLFSFNALDHFVKNIEDEVPDIFWLNFVAYESDGNYFKSTEIIKDVSSFHFQKIIQSFSDVHWQLKEESFLDWNSIMTEFGKAGRFFNFNSVYALIPLRKEKEKKNKALDLFKSIFENRPVKKQTLFEYFCELMLCHYFERYNSYTNIPKFSSKKKKKSIRDSVFKYLAFIQVLKNLKLTDMNDETYPASDEKVNKYDQAIREFFGKM
;
A
#
# COMPACT_ATOMS: atom_id res chain seq x y z
N GLY A 1 -16.26 -25.45 -15.97
CA GLY A 1 -17.01 -25.57 -14.72
C GLY A 1 -17.72 -26.90 -14.66
N GLU A 2 -17.61 -27.60 -13.55
CA GLU A 2 -18.37 -28.83 -13.30
C GLU A 2 -19.86 -28.49 -13.21
N ILE A 3 -20.69 -29.20 -13.96
CA ILE A 3 -22.14 -29.15 -13.83
C ILE A 3 -22.48 -30.09 -12.66
N THR A 4 -22.83 -29.52 -11.51
CA THR A 4 -23.29 -30.28 -10.35
C THR A 4 -24.83 -30.29 -10.29
N GLU A 5 -25.43 -31.41 -9.92
CA GLU A 5 -26.90 -31.57 -9.90
C GLU A 5 -27.64 -30.71 -8.85
N ASN A 6 -26.93 -30.15 -7.87
CA ASN A 6 -27.48 -29.32 -6.78
C ASN A 6 -26.96 -27.90 -6.84
N VAL A 7 -27.32 -27.16 -7.84
CA VAL A 7 -26.97 -25.75 -8.01
C VAL A 7 -28.15 -24.88 -7.59
N GLU A 8 -27.96 -24.08 -6.56
CA GLU A 8 -28.91 -23.02 -6.21
C GLU A 8 -28.46 -21.72 -6.86
N GLY A 9 -29.41 -20.96 -7.41
CA GLY A 9 -29.13 -19.60 -7.82
C GLY A 9 -28.69 -18.80 -6.58
N LEU A 10 -27.64 -18.00 -6.70
CA LEU A 10 -27.27 -17.06 -5.64
C LEU A 10 -28.50 -16.21 -5.31
N ASP A 11 -29.11 -16.48 -4.15
CA ASP A 11 -30.12 -15.57 -3.65
C ASP A 11 -29.40 -14.27 -3.27
N LEU A 12 -29.88 -13.19 -3.83
CA LEU A 12 -29.32 -11.84 -3.71
C LEU A 12 -29.45 -11.25 -2.30
N SER A 13 -29.59 -12.10 -1.29
CA SER A 13 -29.65 -11.63 0.09
C SER A 13 -28.33 -10.96 0.46
N SER A 14 -28.43 -9.69 0.60
CA SER A 14 -27.39 -8.70 0.80
C SER A 14 -26.67 -8.76 2.15
N ARG A 15 -26.74 -9.87 2.87
CA ARG A 15 -26.14 -10.00 4.20
C ARG A 15 -24.62 -9.87 4.19
N PHE A 16 -23.96 -10.26 3.10
CA PHE A 16 -22.50 -10.27 3.00
C PHE A 16 -22.03 -9.37 1.87
N SER A 17 -21.29 -8.34 2.22
CA SER A 17 -20.86 -7.29 1.31
C SER A 17 -20.06 -7.79 0.10
N LEU A 18 -19.25 -8.85 0.24
CA LEU A 18 -18.51 -9.44 -0.90
C LEU A 18 -19.41 -10.17 -1.88
N ASN A 19 -20.52 -10.75 -1.44
CA ASN A 19 -21.49 -11.40 -2.33
C ASN A 19 -22.10 -10.40 -3.31
N LYS A 20 -22.11 -9.12 -2.95
CA LYS A 20 -22.54 -8.02 -3.83
C LYS A 20 -21.63 -7.81 -5.05
N MET A 21 -20.40 -8.34 -5.06
CA MET A 21 -19.57 -8.37 -6.28
C MET A 21 -20.21 -9.19 -7.40
N PHE A 22 -21.00 -10.19 -7.03
CA PHE A 22 -21.66 -11.09 -7.96
C PHE A 22 -23.11 -10.68 -8.23
N VAL A 23 -23.60 -9.62 -7.56
CA VAL A 23 -24.94 -9.08 -7.68
C VAL A 23 -24.92 -7.90 -8.62
N GLU A 24 -25.39 -8.13 -9.83
CA GLU A 24 -25.77 -7.03 -10.72
C GLU A 24 -27.15 -6.51 -10.32
N GLU A 25 -27.19 -5.43 -9.53
CA GLU A 25 -28.46 -4.82 -9.06
C GLU A 25 -29.31 -4.24 -10.19
N THR A 26 -28.76 -4.05 -11.35
CA THR A 26 -29.46 -3.49 -12.47
C THR A 26 -30.27 -4.58 -13.17
N LYS A 27 -31.58 -4.54 -12.98
CA LYS A 27 -32.60 -5.34 -13.69
C LYS A 27 -32.40 -5.40 -15.22
N ASN A 28 -31.51 -4.59 -15.75
CA ASN A 28 -31.23 -4.42 -17.18
C ASN A 28 -30.21 -5.44 -17.72
N TYR A 29 -29.49 -6.17 -16.85
CA TYR A 29 -28.49 -7.16 -17.27
C TYR A 29 -28.95 -8.61 -17.16
N ALA A 30 -30.17 -8.84 -16.64
CA ALA A 30 -30.73 -10.19 -16.70
C ALA A 30 -30.97 -10.56 -18.18
N SER A 31 -30.47 -11.73 -18.57
CA SER A 31 -30.70 -12.25 -19.93
C SER A 31 -32.18 -12.09 -20.30
N ASN A 32 -32.48 -11.43 -21.40
CA ASN A 32 -33.82 -11.14 -21.88
C ASN A 32 -34.70 -10.26 -20.97
N PHE A 33 -34.09 -9.43 -20.12
CA PHE A 33 -34.83 -8.51 -19.21
C PHE A 33 -35.85 -9.19 -18.29
N ASN A 34 -35.69 -10.48 -18.03
CA ASN A 34 -36.63 -11.25 -17.21
C ASN A 34 -36.02 -11.47 -15.82
N LYS A 35 -36.68 -10.98 -14.76
CA LYS A 35 -36.23 -11.13 -13.36
C LYS A 35 -36.02 -12.59 -12.94
N ASN A 36 -36.74 -13.52 -13.53
CA ASN A 36 -36.65 -14.94 -13.23
C ASN A 36 -35.40 -15.61 -13.83
N HIS A 37 -34.76 -14.97 -14.82
CA HIS A 37 -33.58 -15.51 -15.48
C HIS A 37 -32.26 -15.07 -14.82
N PHE A 38 -32.32 -14.14 -13.90
CA PHE A 38 -31.13 -13.62 -13.22
C PHE A 38 -30.38 -14.72 -12.47
N ARG A 39 -31.04 -15.63 -11.79
CA ARG A 39 -30.47 -16.79 -11.09
C ARG A 39 -29.77 -17.80 -12.00
N PHE A 40 -29.91 -17.70 -13.31
CA PHE A 40 -29.16 -18.55 -14.25
C PHE A 40 -27.78 -17.98 -14.60
N ASN A 41 -27.53 -16.71 -14.30
CA ASN A 41 -26.25 -16.06 -14.63
C ASN A 41 -25.15 -16.45 -13.63
N TYR A 42 -25.50 -16.64 -12.36
CA TYR A 42 -24.58 -17.02 -11.30
C TYR A 42 -25.19 -18.13 -10.47
N GLN A 43 -24.65 -19.33 -10.63
CA GLN A 43 -25.06 -20.50 -9.89
C GLN A 43 -23.87 -21.06 -9.10
N VAL A 44 -24.10 -21.31 -7.83
CA VAL A 44 -23.13 -21.96 -6.96
C VAL A 44 -23.81 -23.06 -6.16
N SER A 45 -23.09 -24.11 -5.79
CA SER A 45 -23.61 -25.10 -4.87
C SER A 45 -23.83 -24.45 -3.50
N LYS A 46 -24.76 -24.96 -2.72
CA LYS A 46 -25.05 -24.48 -1.36
C LYS A 46 -23.78 -24.48 -0.49
N SER A 47 -22.97 -25.52 -0.58
CA SER A 47 -21.70 -25.61 0.14
C SER A 47 -20.74 -24.48 -0.25
N ASN A 48 -20.64 -24.14 -1.53
CA ASN A 48 -19.79 -23.04 -1.98
C ASN A 48 -20.35 -21.66 -1.56
N GLN A 49 -21.69 -21.51 -1.51
CA GLN A 49 -22.30 -20.32 -0.96
C GLN A 49 -21.98 -20.12 0.51
N GLU A 50 -22.09 -21.16 1.33
CA GLU A 50 -21.71 -21.12 2.75
C GLU A 50 -20.24 -20.75 2.95
N LYS A 51 -19.34 -21.27 2.10
CA LYS A 51 -17.91 -20.91 2.13
C LYS A 51 -17.69 -19.44 1.74
N LEU A 52 -18.39 -18.95 0.71
CA LEU A 52 -18.32 -17.54 0.30
C LEU A 52 -18.85 -16.59 1.38
N ASP A 53 -19.95 -16.96 2.03
CA ASP A 53 -20.53 -16.19 3.12
C ASP A 53 -19.59 -16.11 4.32
N TYR A 54 -18.98 -17.23 4.70
CA TYR A 54 -17.98 -17.28 5.77
C TYR A 54 -16.75 -16.44 5.42
N ALA A 55 -16.18 -16.63 4.24
CA ALA A 55 -15.00 -15.89 3.77
C ALA A 55 -15.29 -14.39 3.68
N SER A 56 -16.47 -13.99 3.21
CA SER A 56 -16.92 -12.61 3.15
C SER A 56 -17.00 -11.98 4.55
N GLY A 57 -17.60 -12.69 5.51
CA GLY A 57 -17.66 -12.26 6.89
C GLY A 57 -16.27 -12.07 7.49
N PHE A 58 -15.36 -13.01 7.28
CA PHE A 58 -14.00 -12.96 7.77
C PHE A 58 -13.20 -11.81 7.14
N LEU A 59 -13.21 -11.67 5.82
CA LEU A 59 -12.38 -10.66 5.10
C LEU A 59 -12.80 -9.23 5.40
N LEU A 60 -14.10 -8.99 5.64
CA LEU A 60 -14.62 -7.64 5.88
C LEU A 60 -14.78 -7.29 7.37
N ASN A 61 -14.47 -8.20 8.27
CA ASN A 61 -14.48 -7.94 9.71
C ASN A 61 -13.38 -6.95 10.11
N GLU A 62 -13.51 -6.29 11.27
CA GLU A 62 -12.49 -5.37 11.78
C GLU A 62 -11.16 -6.09 12.05
N GLU A 63 -11.22 -7.36 12.44
CA GLU A 63 -10.07 -8.23 12.63
C GLU A 63 -9.60 -8.91 11.35
N GLY A 64 -10.30 -8.69 10.23
CA GLY A 64 -10.03 -9.32 8.95
C GLY A 64 -8.81 -8.75 8.22
N LEU A 65 -8.53 -9.34 7.07
CA LEU A 65 -7.42 -8.95 6.19
C LEU A 65 -7.74 -7.67 5.40
N ARG A 66 -8.01 -6.58 6.13
CA ARG A 66 -8.25 -5.26 5.52
C ARG A 66 -7.08 -4.34 5.77
N VAL A 67 -6.74 -3.58 4.73
CA VAL A 67 -5.71 -2.53 4.80
C VAL A 67 -6.15 -1.30 4.02
N ARG A 68 -5.56 -0.16 4.34
CA ARG A 68 -5.79 1.08 3.62
C ARG A 68 -4.54 1.48 2.87
N ILE A 69 -4.56 1.31 1.54
CA ILE A 69 -3.43 1.62 0.64
C ILE A 69 -3.76 2.91 -0.11
N ALA A 70 -2.90 3.91 -0.02
CA ALA A 70 -3.10 5.21 -0.66
C ALA A 70 -4.49 5.83 -0.37
N ASN A 71 -4.97 5.67 0.87
CA ASN A 71 -6.27 6.11 1.37
C ASN A 71 -7.49 5.43 0.69
N ILE A 72 -7.29 4.25 0.10
CA ILE A 72 -8.35 3.41 -0.46
C ILE A 72 -8.40 2.10 0.31
N ASP A 73 -9.59 1.64 0.64
CA ASP A 73 -9.78 0.39 1.37
C ASP A 73 -9.54 -0.81 0.46
N HIS A 74 -8.78 -1.77 0.96
CA HIS A 74 -8.46 -3.03 0.27
C HIS A 74 -8.75 -4.21 1.19
N VAL A 75 -9.18 -5.31 0.58
CA VAL A 75 -9.13 -6.64 1.21
C VAL A 75 -7.91 -7.39 0.68
N ILE A 76 -7.23 -8.11 1.56
CA ILE A 76 -6.13 -8.99 1.20
C ILE A 76 -6.69 -10.39 1.02
N ILE A 77 -6.50 -10.96 -0.17
CA ILE A 77 -6.91 -12.32 -0.48
C ILE A 77 -5.64 -13.14 -0.67
N PRO A 78 -5.23 -13.95 0.33
CA PRO A 78 -4.11 -14.85 0.19
C PRO A 78 -4.48 -16.03 -0.68
N GLN A 79 -3.54 -16.49 -1.49
CA GLN A 79 -3.65 -17.69 -2.31
C GLN A 79 -2.53 -18.65 -1.93
N PHE A 80 -2.90 -19.83 -1.48
CA PHE A 80 -1.98 -20.87 -1.04
C PHE A 80 -1.87 -21.95 -2.09
N PRO A 81 -0.68 -22.61 -2.24
CA PRO A 81 -0.54 -23.80 -3.08
C PRO A 81 -1.29 -24.97 -2.45
N GLU A 82 -1.90 -25.80 -3.29
CA GLU A 82 -2.69 -26.96 -2.82
C GLU A 82 -1.85 -28.05 -2.11
N THR A 83 -0.53 -28.05 -2.33
CA THR A 83 0.39 -29.11 -1.91
C THR A 83 1.11 -28.84 -0.59
N VAL A 84 0.90 -27.70 0.03
CA VAL A 84 1.63 -27.28 1.24
C VAL A 84 0.70 -27.35 2.45
N GLU A 85 1.10 -28.14 3.46
CA GLU A 85 0.46 -28.06 4.77
C GLU A 85 0.83 -26.74 5.43
N ILE A 86 -0.17 -25.88 5.66
CA ILE A 86 -0.02 -24.55 6.21
C ILE A 86 -0.89 -24.45 7.47
N ASP A 87 -0.32 -23.91 8.53
CA ASP A 87 -1.12 -23.40 9.63
C ASP A 87 -1.79 -22.09 9.17
N PHE A 88 -3.04 -22.22 8.72
CA PHE A 88 -3.78 -21.08 8.16
C PHE A 88 -3.95 -19.95 9.16
N GLU A 89 -4.27 -20.25 10.40
CA GLU A 89 -4.56 -19.24 11.41
C GLU A 89 -3.31 -18.41 11.71
N LEU A 90 -2.20 -19.07 11.98
CA LEU A 90 -0.92 -18.43 12.22
C LEU A 90 -0.44 -17.63 10.99
N THR A 91 -0.60 -18.20 9.78
CA THR A 91 -0.18 -17.53 8.54
C THR A 91 -1.02 -16.28 8.26
N LEU A 92 -2.33 -16.31 8.51
CA LEU A 92 -3.19 -15.14 8.34
C LEU A 92 -2.86 -14.02 9.35
N GLU A 93 -2.56 -14.37 10.60
CA GLU A 93 -2.08 -13.41 11.60
C GLU A 93 -0.77 -12.75 11.19
N LYS A 94 0.18 -13.53 10.67
CA LYS A 94 1.45 -13.02 10.13
C LYS A 94 1.24 -12.08 8.95
N ILE A 95 0.38 -12.44 8.00
CA ILE A 95 0.03 -11.59 6.86
C ILE A 95 -0.53 -10.26 7.35
N LYS A 96 -1.47 -10.31 8.30
CA LYS A 96 -2.06 -9.10 8.87
C LYS A 96 -1.03 -8.21 9.55
N SER A 97 -0.21 -8.77 10.43
CA SER A 97 0.84 -8.04 11.14
C SER A 97 1.82 -7.36 10.19
N LYS A 98 2.24 -8.06 9.14
CA LYS A 98 3.13 -7.54 8.10
C LYS A 98 2.46 -6.44 7.26
N ALA A 99 1.18 -6.60 6.93
CA ALA A 99 0.42 -5.60 6.21
C ALA A 99 0.18 -4.34 7.06
N ASP A 100 -0.14 -4.50 8.34
CA ASP A 100 -0.30 -3.39 9.27
C ASP A 100 1.00 -2.59 9.44
N LEU A 101 2.15 -3.25 9.46
CA LEU A 101 3.44 -2.59 9.50
C LEU A 101 3.65 -1.67 8.28
N LEU A 102 3.30 -2.14 7.09
CA LEU A 102 3.48 -1.37 5.84
C LEU A 102 2.46 -0.26 5.65
N PHE A 103 1.23 -0.43 6.15
CA PHE A 103 0.11 0.45 5.81
C PHE A 103 -0.52 1.17 7.00
N SER A 104 -0.15 0.83 8.24
CA SER A 104 -0.68 1.54 9.40
C SER A 104 0.05 2.85 9.64
N PHE A 105 -0.70 3.92 9.90
CA PHE A 105 -0.15 5.20 10.38
C PHE A 105 0.48 5.09 11.78
N ASN A 106 0.06 4.10 12.54
CA ASN A 106 0.52 3.89 13.92
C ASN A 106 1.57 2.78 14.04
N ALA A 107 2.10 2.28 12.91
CA ALA A 107 3.16 1.29 12.93
C ALA A 107 4.36 1.84 13.71
N LEU A 108 4.74 1.13 14.77
CA LEU A 108 5.85 1.48 15.63
C LEU A 108 7.06 0.63 15.26
N ASP A 109 8.23 1.22 15.35
CA ASP A 109 9.48 0.59 14.93
C ASP A 109 9.85 -0.67 15.74
N HIS A 110 9.40 -0.77 17.00
CA HIS A 110 9.70 -1.94 17.83
C HIS A 110 9.00 -3.24 17.38
N PHE A 111 7.92 -3.14 16.60
CA PHE A 111 7.25 -4.33 16.04
C PHE A 111 8.02 -4.97 14.89
N VAL A 112 8.90 -4.20 14.21
CA VAL A 112 9.65 -4.68 13.04
C VAL A 112 10.59 -5.81 13.40
N LYS A 113 11.29 -5.69 14.54
CA LYS A 113 12.29 -6.68 15.00
C LYS A 113 11.73 -8.10 15.15
N ASN A 114 10.45 -8.22 15.44
CA ASN A 114 9.81 -9.51 15.65
C ASN A 114 9.37 -10.20 14.34
N ILE A 115 9.42 -9.49 13.20
CA ILE A 115 8.88 -9.97 11.91
C ILE A 115 10.01 -10.31 10.92
N GLU A 116 11.24 -9.80 11.15
CA GLU A 116 12.34 -9.89 10.19
C GLU A 116 12.93 -11.30 10.03
N ASP A 117 12.95 -12.10 11.10
CA ASP A 117 13.68 -13.38 11.13
C ASP A 117 12.89 -14.59 10.62
N GLU A 118 11.67 -14.39 10.15
CA GLU A 118 10.82 -15.50 9.71
C GLU A 118 11.00 -15.79 8.21
N VAL A 119 11.29 -17.05 7.89
CA VAL A 119 11.19 -17.53 6.52
C VAL A 119 9.71 -17.49 6.10
N PRO A 120 9.36 -16.77 5.04
CA PRO A 120 7.97 -16.68 4.62
C PRO A 120 7.47 -18.01 4.08
N ASP A 121 6.27 -18.41 4.51
CA ASP A 121 5.53 -19.50 3.86
C ASP A 121 5.29 -19.17 2.38
N ILE A 122 5.14 -20.16 1.55
CA ILE A 122 4.89 -19.97 0.11
C ILE A 122 3.42 -19.64 -0.10
N PHE A 123 3.13 -18.40 -0.41
CA PHE A 123 1.79 -17.92 -0.80
C PHE A 123 1.88 -16.69 -1.70
N TRP A 124 0.76 -16.32 -2.29
CA TRP A 124 0.60 -15.06 -3.02
C TRP A 124 -0.49 -14.22 -2.38
N LEU A 125 -0.34 -12.89 -2.47
CA LEU A 125 -1.30 -11.93 -1.97
C LEU A 125 -1.93 -11.16 -3.12
N ASN A 126 -3.25 -11.02 -3.07
CA ASN A 126 -4.00 -10.14 -3.95
C ASN A 126 -4.66 -9.05 -3.10
N PHE A 127 -4.40 -7.80 -3.42
CA PHE A 127 -5.03 -6.67 -2.74
C PHE A 127 -6.13 -6.13 -3.64
N VAL A 128 -7.38 -6.28 -3.21
CA VAL A 128 -8.56 -5.85 -3.97
C VAL A 128 -9.08 -4.56 -3.38
N ALA A 129 -8.88 -3.46 -4.10
CA ALA A 129 -9.45 -2.17 -3.76
C ALA A 129 -10.95 -2.19 -3.96
N TYR A 130 -11.72 -1.63 -3.02
CA TYR A 130 -13.15 -1.63 -3.10
C TYR A 130 -13.77 -0.31 -2.62
N GLU A 131 -14.96 -0.04 -3.15
CA GLU A 131 -15.90 0.95 -2.65
C GLU A 131 -17.15 0.23 -2.14
N SER A 132 -17.59 0.58 -0.94
CA SER A 132 -18.82 0.03 -0.35
C SER A 132 -19.45 1.06 0.57
N ASP A 133 -20.78 1.18 0.49
CA ASP A 133 -21.61 1.99 1.41
C ASP A 133 -22.56 1.12 2.24
N GLY A 134 -22.34 -0.20 2.25
CA GLY A 134 -23.23 -1.17 2.87
C GLY A 134 -24.31 -1.71 1.93
N ASN A 135 -24.70 -0.98 0.89
CA ASN A 135 -25.70 -1.40 -0.09
C ASN A 135 -25.08 -1.98 -1.36
N TYR A 136 -23.85 -1.61 -1.68
CA TYR A 136 -23.11 -2.16 -2.80
C TYR A 136 -21.67 -2.48 -2.40
N PHE A 137 -21.04 -3.33 -3.20
CA PHE A 137 -19.61 -3.61 -3.14
C PHE A 137 -19.07 -3.59 -4.58
N LYS A 138 -18.12 -2.70 -4.85
CA LYS A 138 -17.51 -2.55 -6.16
C LYS A 138 -16.01 -2.64 -6.06
N SER A 139 -15.43 -3.62 -6.73
CA SER A 139 -13.99 -3.67 -6.93
C SER A 139 -13.55 -2.57 -7.91
N THR A 140 -12.57 -1.78 -7.53
CA THR A 140 -12.11 -0.62 -8.33
C THR A 140 -10.74 -0.86 -8.94
N GLU A 141 -9.84 -1.53 -8.22
CA GLU A 141 -8.47 -1.82 -8.66
C GLU A 141 -7.98 -3.11 -7.98
N ILE A 142 -7.06 -3.81 -8.59
CA ILE A 142 -6.46 -5.02 -8.02
C ILE A 142 -4.94 -4.96 -8.18
N ILE A 143 -4.22 -5.24 -7.09
CA ILE A 143 -2.79 -5.55 -7.08
C ILE A 143 -2.69 -7.07 -6.99
N LYS A 144 -2.06 -7.72 -7.98
CA LYS A 144 -2.13 -9.18 -8.13
C LYS A 144 -0.80 -9.86 -7.87
N ASP A 145 -0.90 -11.13 -7.48
CA ASP A 145 0.19 -12.11 -7.50
C ASP A 145 1.45 -11.66 -6.76
N VAL A 146 1.28 -10.93 -5.67
CA VAL A 146 2.40 -10.50 -4.83
C VAL A 146 2.91 -11.70 -4.04
N SER A 147 4.07 -12.25 -4.42
CA SER A 147 4.63 -13.39 -3.71
C SER A 147 5.02 -13.01 -2.28
N SER A 148 4.90 -13.95 -1.34
CA SER A 148 5.31 -13.79 0.05
C SER A 148 6.77 -13.33 0.18
N PHE A 149 7.66 -13.84 -0.67
CA PHE A 149 9.07 -13.43 -0.71
C PHE A 149 9.24 -11.97 -1.15
N HIS A 150 8.50 -11.51 -2.17
CA HIS A 150 8.57 -10.13 -2.60
C HIS A 150 7.96 -9.20 -1.55
N PHE A 151 6.86 -9.61 -0.93
CA PHE A 151 6.23 -8.88 0.16
C PHE A 151 7.18 -8.72 1.35
N GLN A 152 7.87 -9.79 1.76
CA GLN A 152 8.89 -9.76 2.79
C GLN A 152 10.07 -8.84 2.40
N LYS A 153 10.53 -8.90 1.15
CA LYS A 153 11.60 -8.05 0.63
C LYS A 153 11.24 -6.57 0.68
N ILE A 154 9.97 -6.21 0.44
CA ILE A 154 9.49 -4.83 0.59
C ILE A 154 9.62 -4.39 2.05
N ILE A 155 9.14 -5.21 3.00
CA ILE A 155 9.24 -4.92 4.44
C ILE A 155 10.70 -4.72 4.83
N GLN A 156 11.57 -5.66 4.45
CA GLN A 156 12.99 -5.61 4.75
C GLN A 156 13.65 -4.34 4.20
N SER A 157 13.31 -3.95 2.97
CA SER A 157 13.87 -2.74 2.36
C SER A 157 13.47 -1.46 3.09
N PHE A 158 12.24 -1.37 3.59
CA PHE A 158 11.80 -0.25 4.44
C PHE A 158 12.48 -0.29 5.81
N SER A 159 12.64 -1.48 6.38
CA SER A 159 13.30 -1.69 7.67
C SER A 159 14.76 -1.29 7.63
N ASP A 160 15.53 -1.80 6.67
CA ASP A 160 16.94 -1.50 6.49
C ASP A 160 17.19 0.01 6.42
N VAL A 161 16.40 0.69 5.56
CA VAL A 161 16.52 2.15 5.40
C VAL A 161 16.12 2.89 6.67
N HIS A 162 15.04 2.45 7.35
CA HIS A 162 14.60 3.08 8.59
C HIS A 162 15.68 2.99 9.69
N TRP A 163 16.23 1.80 9.95
CA TRP A 163 17.22 1.59 10.99
C TRP A 163 18.54 2.26 10.66
N GLN A 164 18.99 2.19 9.40
CA GLN A 164 20.20 2.85 8.95
C GLN A 164 20.13 4.37 9.18
N LEU A 165 19.01 5.03 8.81
CA LEU A 165 18.82 6.45 9.04
C LEU A 165 18.67 6.81 10.53
N LYS A 166 18.18 5.89 11.35
CA LYS A 166 18.03 6.09 12.80
C LYS A 166 19.37 6.05 13.53
N GLU A 167 20.34 5.28 13.03
CA GLU A 167 21.69 5.16 13.58
C GLU A 167 22.60 6.32 13.18
N GLU A 168 22.25 7.09 12.16
CA GLU A 168 23.06 8.20 11.69
C GLU A 168 23.10 9.38 12.68
N SER A 169 24.30 9.74 13.13
CA SER A 169 24.52 10.77 14.14
C SER A 169 24.23 12.21 13.66
N PHE A 170 24.26 12.46 12.34
CA PHE A 170 24.02 13.79 11.77
C PHE A 170 22.55 14.08 11.55
N LEU A 171 21.67 13.06 11.67
CA LEU A 171 20.26 13.11 11.34
C LEU A 171 19.39 12.73 12.53
N ASP A 172 18.54 13.63 12.98
CA ASP A 172 17.49 13.28 13.96
C ASP A 172 16.30 12.65 13.23
N TRP A 173 16.46 11.38 12.82
CA TRP A 173 15.42 10.62 12.11
C TRP A 173 14.14 10.48 12.94
N ASN A 174 14.26 10.31 14.24
CA ASN A 174 13.11 10.25 15.13
C ASN A 174 12.27 11.53 15.08
N SER A 175 12.90 12.71 15.02
CA SER A 175 12.19 13.99 14.86
C SER A 175 11.53 14.13 13.49
N ILE A 176 12.14 13.58 12.43
CA ILE A 176 11.58 13.58 11.06
C ILE A 176 10.37 12.67 11.01
N MET A 177 10.42 11.51 11.67
CA MET A 177 9.33 10.52 11.70
C MET A 177 8.28 10.83 12.77
N THR A 178 8.48 11.88 13.59
CA THR A 178 7.50 12.29 14.59
C THR A 178 6.36 13.06 13.92
N GLU A 179 5.17 12.51 13.94
CA GLU A 179 3.93 13.19 13.56
C GLU A 179 2.98 13.21 14.74
N PHE A 180 2.27 14.33 14.93
CA PHE A 180 1.30 14.50 16.04
C PHE A 180 1.87 14.19 17.43
N GLY A 181 3.16 14.45 17.64
CA GLY A 181 3.82 14.27 18.95
C GLY A 181 4.13 12.82 19.34
N LYS A 182 3.91 11.83 18.45
CA LYS A 182 4.29 10.43 18.69
C LYS A 182 5.62 10.14 18.02
N ALA A 183 6.63 9.78 18.80
CA ALA A 183 7.94 9.32 18.35
C ALA A 183 7.92 7.80 18.07
N GLY A 184 8.96 7.30 17.39
CA GLY A 184 9.14 5.86 17.15
C GLY A 184 8.23 5.30 16.06
N ARG A 185 7.87 6.11 15.07
CA ARG A 185 7.10 5.65 13.91
C ARG A 185 8.01 5.01 12.88
N PHE A 186 7.56 3.90 12.37
CA PHE A 186 8.22 3.19 11.28
C PHE A 186 8.03 3.93 9.95
N PHE A 187 9.10 3.99 9.14
CA PHE A 187 9.04 4.51 7.77
C PHE A 187 8.38 3.46 6.86
N ASN A 188 7.24 3.79 6.29
CA ASN A 188 6.43 2.86 5.51
C ASN A 188 5.67 3.57 4.36
N PHE A 189 4.75 2.87 3.69
CA PHE A 189 3.96 3.43 2.59
C PHE A 189 3.11 4.65 2.99
N ASN A 190 2.65 4.77 4.23
CA ASN A 190 1.95 5.98 4.65
C ASN A 190 2.87 7.20 4.72
N SER A 191 4.15 6.99 5.08
CA SER A 191 5.16 8.03 5.02
C SER A 191 5.42 8.47 3.58
N VAL A 192 5.44 7.52 2.64
CA VAL A 192 5.60 7.77 1.20
C VAL A 192 4.34 8.42 0.61
N TYR A 193 3.14 8.02 1.05
CA TYR A 193 1.88 8.59 0.60
C TYR A 193 1.82 10.11 0.78
N ALA A 194 2.37 10.61 1.88
CA ALA A 194 2.47 12.05 2.14
C ALA A 194 3.48 12.79 1.23
N LEU A 195 4.32 12.05 0.48
CA LEU A 195 5.30 12.63 -0.46
C LEU A 195 4.76 12.75 -1.89
N ILE A 196 3.62 12.13 -2.20
CA ILE A 196 3.03 12.10 -3.54
C ILE A 196 1.82 13.03 -3.56
N PRO A 197 1.92 14.24 -4.14
CA PRO A 197 0.84 15.21 -4.09
C PRO A 197 -0.39 14.74 -4.86
N LEU A 198 -1.53 14.61 -4.19
CA LEU A 198 -2.83 14.29 -4.78
C LEU A 198 -3.70 15.54 -4.79
N ARG A 199 -3.98 16.08 -5.98
CA ARG A 199 -4.80 17.28 -6.14
C ARG A 199 -6.27 16.96 -5.86
N LYS A 200 -6.98 17.93 -5.29
CA LYS A 200 -8.44 17.85 -5.06
C LYS A 200 -9.26 17.88 -6.35
N GLU A 201 -8.75 18.56 -7.37
CA GLU A 201 -9.36 18.55 -8.69
C GLU A 201 -9.24 17.13 -9.25
N LYS A 202 -10.36 16.62 -9.72
CA LYS A 202 -10.55 15.20 -10.12
C LYS A 202 -9.40 14.64 -10.96
N GLU A 203 -8.38 14.14 -10.31
CA GLU A 203 -7.49 13.21 -10.96
C GLU A 203 -8.26 11.88 -11.13
N LYS A 204 -8.39 11.44 -12.38
CA LYS A 204 -9.09 10.17 -12.71
C LYS A 204 -8.38 8.95 -12.11
N LYS A 205 -7.12 9.09 -11.66
CA LYS A 205 -6.29 8.03 -11.10
C LYS A 205 -5.56 8.49 -9.85
N ASN A 206 -5.46 7.61 -8.86
CA ASN A 206 -4.67 7.83 -7.67
C ASN A 206 -3.20 7.50 -7.94
N LYS A 207 -2.38 8.52 -8.20
CA LYS A 207 -0.95 8.38 -8.50
C LYS A 207 -0.17 7.60 -7.44
N ALA A 208 -0.56 7.72 -6.17
CA ALA A 208 0.08 7.00 -5.09
C ALA A 208 -0.25 5.50 -5.17
N LEU A 209 -1.50 5.15 -5.47
CA LEU A 209 -1.90 3.76 -5.66
C LEU A 209 -1.18 3.15 -6.88
N ASP A 210 -1.10 3.87 -8.01
CA ASP A 210 -0.38 3.40 -9.21
C ASP A 210 1.10 3.13 -8.91
N LEU A 211 1.74 3.99 -8.10
CA LEU A 211 3.13 3.80 -7.68
C LEU A 211 3.27 2.59 -6.76
N PHE A 212 2.41 2.45 -5.76
CA PHE A 212 2.46 1.32 -4.82
C PHE A 212 2.16 0.00 -5.53
N LYS A 213 1.19 -0.01 -6.45
CA LYS A 213 0.93 -1.15 -7.33
C LYS A 213 2.17 -1.55 -8.12
N SER A 214 2.92 -0.59 -8.67
CA SER A 214 4.16 -0.87 -9.38
C SER A 214 5.21 -1.54 -8.49
N ILE A 215 5.34 -1.11 -7.24
CA ILE A 215 6.27 -1.71 -6.27
C ILE A 215 5.84 -3.13 -5.93
N PHE A 216 4.55 -3.36 -5.61
CA PHE A 216 4.04 -4.69 -5.27
C PHE A 216 4.11 -5.68 -6.42
N GLU A 217 3.87 -5.23 -7.64
CA GLU A 217 3.94 -6.05 -8.85
C GLU A 217 5.38 -6.14 -9.41
N ASN A 218 6.40 -5.70 -8.65
CA ASN A 218 7.81 -5.73 -9.03
C ASN A 218 8.09 -5.06 -10.39
N ARG A 219 7.38 -3.96 -10.68
CA ARG A 219 7.54 -3.18 -11.91
C ARG A 219 8.45 -1.99 -11.71
N PRO A 220 9.29 -1.65 -12.71
CA PRO A 220 10.20 -0.52 -12.60
C PRO A 220 9.47 0.82 -12.42
N VAL A 221 10.01 1.67 -11.56
CA VAL A 221 9.51 3.01 -11.26
C VAL A 221 10.39 4.05 -11.94
N LYS A 222 9.78 4.89 -12.78
CA LYS A 222 10.51 5.92 -13.53
C LYS A 222 11.00 7.04 -12.60
N LYS A 223 12.31 7.28 -12.61
CA LYS A 223 12.97 8.37 -11.85
C LYS A 223 12.32 9.73 -12.11
N GLN A 224 12.03 10.05 -13.37
CA GLN A 224 11.42 11.30 -13.78
C GLN A 224 10.07 11.53 -13.07
N THR A 225 9.22 10.51 -12.98
CA THR A 225 7.91 10.60 -12.31
C THR A 225 8.06 10.91 -10.82
N LEU A 226 9.01 10.26 -10.15
CA LEU A 226 9.29 10.53 -8.74
C LEU A 226 9.80 11.96 -8.52
N PHE A 227 10.67 12.43 -9.41
CA PHE A 227 11.19 13.79 -9.35
C PHE A 227 10.08 14.83 -9.55
N GLU A 228 9.17 14.60 -10.47
CA GLU A 228 8.00 15.48 -10.69
C GLU A 228 7.11 15.56 -9.46
N TYR A 229 6.82 14.44 -8.80
CA TYR A 229 6.05 14.43 -7.54
C TYR A 229 6.77 15.20 -6.44
N PHE A 230 8.08 15.01 -6.34
CA PHE A 230 8.88 15.70 -5.35
C PHE A 230 8.93 17.21 -5.60
N CYS A 231 9.14 17.65 -6.84
CA CYS A 231 9.10 19.06 -7.20
C CYS A 231 7.73 19.70 -6.88
N GLU A 232 6.63 19.00 -7.22
CA GLU A 232 5.28 19.48 -6.90
C GLU A 232 5.07 19.62 -5.37
N LEU A 233 5.57 18.65 -4.58
CA LEU A 233 5.54 18.72 -3.12
C LEU A 233 6.33 19.90 -2.58
N MET A 234 7.54 20.14 -3.09
CA MET A 234 8.38 21.26 -2.67
C MET A 234 7.71 22.59 -2.98
N LEU A 235 7.09 22.73 -4.15
CA LEU A 235 6.32 23.92 -4.52
C LEU A 235 5.08 24.09 -3.61
N CYS A 236 4.42 22.99 -3.25
CA CYS A 236 3.31 23.02 -2.28
C CYS A 236 3.77 23.59 -0.93
N HIS A 237 4.87 23.09 -0.38
CA HIS A 237 5.42 23.58 0.89
C HIS A 237 5.92 25.02 0.79
N TYR A 238 6.59 25.36 -0.29
CA TYR A 238 7.16 26.69 -0.48
C TYR A 238 6.10 27.78 -0.57
N PHE A 239 5.03 27.55 -1.36
CA PHE A 239 3.93 28.47 -1.55
C PHE A 239 2.74 28.25 -0.60
N GLU A 240 2.85 27.30 0.34
CA GLU A 240 1.81 26.96 1.32
C GLU A 240 0.46 26.58 0.68
N ARG A 241 0.49 25.92 -0.51
CA ARG A 241 -0.70 25.56 -1.29
C ARG A 241 -1.39 24.29 -0.82
N TYR A 242 -1.42 24.03 0.48
CA TYR A 242 -1.97 22.80 1.09
C TYR A 242 -3.44 22.57 0.77
N ASN A 243 -4.22 23.63 0.59
CA ASN A 243 -5.66 23.54 0.31
C ASN A 243 -5.97 22.90 -1.05
N SER A 244 -4.98 22.84 -1.97
CA SER A 244 -5.13 22.24 -3.30
C SER A 244 -4.92 20.72 -3.30
N TYR A 245 -4.50 20.13 -2.17
CA TYR A 245 -4.16 18.71 -2.06
C TYR A 245 -4.97 18.02 -0.98
N THR A 246 -5.19 16.69 -1.17
CA THR A 246 -5.99 15.88 -0.25
C THR A 246 -5.17 15.20 0.83
N ASN A 247 -3.89 14.90 0.55
CA ASN A 247 -3.05 14.05 1.38
C ASN A 247 -1.83 14.75 1.98
N ILE A 248 -1.59 16.01 1.65
CA ILE A 248 -0.47 16.76 2.22
C ILE A 248 -0.95 17.50 3.48
N PRO A 249 -0.38 17.17 4.66
CA PRO A 249 -0.77 17.83 5.90
C PRO A 249 -0.42 19.31 5.87
N LYS A 250 -1.31 20.16 6.39
CA LYS A 250 -1.11 21.58 6.50
C LYS A 250 -0.14 21.90 7.64
N PHE A 251 0.97 22.52 7.31
CA PHE A 251 1.93 23.03 8.29
C PHE A 251 1.78 24.53 8.49
N SER A 252 2.12 25.00 9.69
CA SER A 252 2.19 26.45 9.94
C SER A 252 3.43 27.03 9.26
N SER A 253 3.35 28.31 8.85
CA SER A 253 4.45 29.03 8.20
C SER A 253 5.77 28.99 8.99
N LYS A 254 5.68 28.94 10.33
CA LYS A 254 6.85 28.78 11.21
C LYS A 254 7.57 27.45 11.04
N LYS A 255 6.90 26.39 10.56
CA LYS A 255 7.45 25.06 10.36
C LYS A 255 7.86 24.76 8.91
N LYS A 256 7.69 25.71 8.00
CA LYS A 256 7.93 25.54 6.55
C LYS A 256 9.31 24.97 6.23
N LYS A 257 10.39 25.55 6.78
CA LYS A 257 11.75 25.04 6.56
C LYS A 257 11.92 23.60 7.04
N LYS A 258 11.34 23.28 8.21
CA LYS A 258 11.35 21.92 8.75
C LYS A 258 10.61 20.96 7.84
N SER A 259 9.41 21.32 7.37
CA SER A 259 8.60 20.45 6.49
C SER A 259 9.30 20.15 5.16
N ILE A 260 9.96 21.15 4.56
CA ILE A 260 10.75 20.97 3.34
C ILE A 260 11.91 20.01 3.62
N ARG A 261 12.69 20.25 4.67
CA ARG A 261 13.82 19.39 5.05
C ARG A 261 13.37 17.94 5.31
N ASP A 262 12.34 17.76 6.11
CA ASP A 262 11.84 16.42 6.49
C ASP A 262 11.31 15.68 5.26
N SER A 263 10.66 16.38 4.33
CA SER A 263 10.21 15.79 3.06
C SER A 263 11.38 15.38 2.15
N VAL A 264 12.47 16.16 2.12
CA VAL A 264 13.70 15.79 1.38
C VAL A 264 14.26 14.48 1.90
N PHE A 265 14.44 14.36 3.22
CA PHE A 265 14.99 13.13 3.80
C PHE A 265 14.09 11.92 3.59
N LYS A 266 12.78 12.05 3.77
CA LYS A 266 11.82 10.97 3.49
C LYS A 266 11.84 10.57 2.01
N TYR A 267 11.99 11.54 1.09
CA TYR A 267 12.09 11.26 -0.34
C TYR A 267 13.37 10.48 -0.67
N LEU A 268 14.51 10.89 -0.13
CA LEU A 268 15.79 10.19 -0.33
C LEU A 268 15.73 8.79 0.28
N ALA A 269 15.14 8.64 1.47
CA ALA A 269 14.88 7.34 2.08
C ALA A 269 14.04 6.44 1.16
N PHE A 270 12.99 6.99 0.55
CA PHE A 270 12.17 6.23 -0.39
C PHE A 270 12.92 5.82 -1.66
N ILE A 271 13.75 6.70 -2.20
CA ILE A 271 14.64 6.35 -3.32
C ILE A 271 15.54 5.17 -2.93
N GLN A 272 16.07 5.16 -1.71
CA GLN A 272 16.91 4.07 -1.25
C GLN A 272 16.12 2.75 -1.12
N VAL A 273 14.88 2.78 -0.63
CA VAL A 273 14.00 1.61 -0.65
C VAL A 273 13.83 1.06 -2.08
N LEU A 274 13.60 1.93 -3.06
CA LEU A 274 13.45 1.50 -4.46
C LEU A 274 14.75 0.93 -5.05
N LYS A 275 15.93 1.46 -4.67
CA LYS A 275 17.23 0.90 -5.04
C LYS A 275 17.41 -0.51 -4.44
N ASN A 276 17.13 -0.71 -3.15
CA ASN A 276 17.21 -2.01 -2.48
C ASN A 276 16.31 -3.04 -3.16
N LEU A 277 15.13 -2.62 -3.63
CA LEU A 277 14.20 -3.44 -4.39
C LEU A 277 14.60 -3.63 -5.86
N LYS A 278 15.60 -2.90 -6.35
CA LYS A 278 16.01 -2.87 -7.78
C LYS A 278 14.89 -2.42 -8.72
N LEU A 279 14.02 -1.53 -8.25
CA LEU A 279 12.89 -1.00 -9.00
C LEU A 279 13.17 0.34 -9.69
N THR A 280 14.35 0.88 -9.54
CA THR A 280 14.76 2.12 -10.19
C THR A 280 16.14 1.94 -10.82
N ASP A 281 16.33 2.54 -11.99
CA ASP A 281 17.57 2.60 -12.75
C ASP A 281 18.47 3.76 -12.29
N MET A 282 18.32 4.24 -11.07
CA MET A 282 19.22 5.22 -10.49
C MET A 282 20.63 4.62 -10.34
N ASN A 283 21.31 4.47 -11.45
CA ASN A 283 22.75 4.25 -11.44
C ASN A 283 23.39 5.42 -10.69
N ASP A 284 24.47 5.13 -9.96
CA ASP A 284 25.31 6.14 -9.33
C ASP A 284 26.01 6.97 -10.43
N GLU A 285 25.23 7.76 -11.17
CA GLU A 285 25.78 8.86 -11.89
C GLU A 285 26.33 9.80 -10.84
N THR A 286 27.64 9.66 -10.58
CA THR A 286 28.43 10.65 -9.88
C THR A 286 28.12 11.99 -10.54
N TYR A 287 27.27 12.80 -9.91
CA TYR A 287 27.13 14.18 -10.31
C TYR A 287 28.52 14.78 -10.27
N PRO A 288 29.03 15.37 -11.36
CA PRO A 288 30.32 16.04 -11.33
C PRO A 288 30.27 17.01 -10.15
N ALA A 289 31.23 16.89 -9.25
CA ALA A 289 31.39 17.84 -8.17
C ALA A 289 31.62 19.21 -8.81
N SER A 290 30.58 20.03 -8.90
CA SER A 290 30.76 21.45 -9.18
C SER A 290 31.40 22.03 -7.93
N ASP A 291 32.62 22.45 -8.08
CA ASP A 291 33.43 23.10 -7.06
C ASP A 291 32.68 24.26 -6.44
N GLU A 292 32.94 24.45 -5.15
CA GLU A 292 32.68 25.58 -4.29
C GLU A 292 31.41 25.53 -3.44
N LYS A 293 31.68 25.34 -2.15
CA LYS A 293 30.78 25.44 -0.99
C LYS A 293 29.75 24.33 -0.83
N VAL A 294 30.20 23.11 -0.83
CA VAL A 294 29.43 22.01 -0.28
C VAL A 294 29.19 22.31 1.21
N ASN A 295 27.94 22.59 1.55
CA ASN A 295 27.53 22.75 2.93
C ASN A 295 27.80 21.41 3.68
N LYS A 296 28.17 21.47 4.97
CA LYS A 296 28.44 20.30 5.82
C LYS A 296 27.33 19.23 5.71
N TYR A 297 26.09 19.64 5.52
CA TYR A 297 24.95 18.75 5.29
C TYR A 297 24.96 18.09 3.91
N ASP A 298 25.35 18.80 2.86
CA ASP A 298 25.46 18.24 1.51
C ASP A 298 26.55 17.18 1.43
N GLN A 299 27.66 17.40 2.12
CA GLN A 299 28.74 16.44 2.19
C GLN A 299 28.30 15.18 2.94
N ALA A 300 27.68 15.32 4.12
CA ALA A 300 27.16 14.19 4.89
C ALA A 300 26.09 13.40 4.11
N ILE A 301 25.18 14.09 3.41
CA ILE A 301 24.17 13.46 2.56
C ILE A 301 24.83 12.69 1.41
N ARG A 302 25.80 13.27 0.72
CA ARG A 302 26.53 12.60 -0.37
C ARG A 302 27.33 11.40 0.13
N GLU A 303 28.02 11.52 1.27
CA GLU A 303 28.79 10.43 1.86
C GLU A 303 27.88 9.28 2.31
N PHE A 304 26.69 9.60 2.82
CA PHE A 304 25.73 8.60 3.27
C PHE A 304 25.12 7.84 2.06
N PHE A 305 24.55 8.56 1.11
CA PHE A 305 23.89 7.95 -0.05
C PHE A 305 24.87 7.47 -1.14
N GLY A 306 26.12 7.88 -1.13
CA GLY A 306 27.15 7.38 -2.03
C GLY A 306 27.84 6.09 -1.54
N LYS A 307 27.68 5.72 -0.28
CA LYS A 307 28.16 4.44 0.28
C LYS A 307 27.13 3.32 0.23
N MET A 308 25.88 3.63 -0.11
CA MET A 308 24.79 2.70 -0.32
C MET A 308 24.71 2.25 -1.78
#